data_ff40589ca3dbdf9646ac0ffa12b00289
#
_entry.id   ff40589ca3dbdf9646ac0ffa12b00289
#
_cell.length_a   1.000
_cell.length_b   1.000
_cell.length_c   1.000
_cell.angle_alpha   90.00
_cell.angle_beta   90.00
_cell.angle_gamma   90.00
#
_symmetry.space_group_name_H-M   'P 1'
#
loop_
_entity.id
_entity.type
_entity.pdbx_description
1 polymer ?
#
loop_
_entity_poly.entity_id
_entity_poly.type
_entity_poly.pdbx_seq_one_letter_code
_entity_poly.pdbx_strand_id
1 'polypeptide(L)'
;MNPTPQRAKSRRKFLKMLGASPVIAGSSIRAGSLAELLQAKPLEEKHFLGWLDNLQRSDEVISSPDQALDVMDFEAAARKSIPTAHWGYLATGVDDDATVRANREGYSHIQIRARRIVDVSSIDMSRTIFGTKWDTPIVLSPVSAQKAFHPDGELGVAKAAGTKGHLMMLSTVATASIEDALAASGRPVWQQLYPTNVWEITQAVIKRAEAAGAQAIVLTVDLQDGSNRETLFRSQGVGKRQCSMCHAGSYSPFGRGRTGAIAAPASAGFAGYVARKPMFHGLDVSKVTQLYPSAMNWDFVKRLRDTIKVKFLIKGIVTREDAQLAVEHGVDGLMVSNHGGRSEETLRPTIESLPEVLEGVGGKVPVIVDGGVRRGTDIFKALALGATAVGFGRPHSWGLGAFGQAGVEAVLEIYRRELRTIMRQAGTTSLEQITRSYVIPRTS
;
A
#
# COMPACT_ATOMS: atom_id res chain seq x y z
N MET A 1 -11.30 26.47 -36.64
CA MET A 1 -10.80 25.71 -37.83
C MET A 1 -11.83 24.63 -38.13
N ASN A 2 -12.43 24.68 -39.32
CA ASN A 2 -13.41 23.66 -39.73
C ASN A 2 -12.71 22.30 -39.93
N PRO A 3 -13.24 21.20 -39.42
CA PRO A 3 -12.64 19.89 -39.56
C PRO A 3 -12.63 19.47 -41.04
N THR A 4 -11.49 18.97 -41.51
CA THR A 4 -11.32 18.50 -42.90
C THR A 4 -12.29 17.35 -43.20
N PRO A 5 -12.78 17.22 -44.46
CA PRO A 5 -13.75 16.18 -44.87
C PRO A 5 -13.29 14.75 -44.58
N GLN A 6 -12.01 14.52 -44.45
CA GLN A 6 -11.41 13.23 -44.16
C GLN A 6 -11.60 12.78 -42.70
N ARG A 7 -11.62 13.72 -41.73
CA ARG A 7 -11.92 13.45 -40.32
C ARG A 7 -13.38 13.06 -40.10
N ALA A 8 -14.31 13.69 -40.80
CA ALA A 8 -15.74 13.37 -40.72
C ALA A 8 -16.07 11.96 -41.26
N LYS A 9 -15.39 11.50 -42.31
CA LYS A 9 -15.53 10.14 -42.86
C LYS A 9 -14.96 9.07 -41.92
N SER A 10 -13.89 9.34 -41.21
CA SER A 10 -13.29 8.45 -40.22
C SER A 10 -14.20 8.24 -39.03
N ARG A 11 -14.83 9.31 -38.52
CA ARG A 11 -15.81 9.26 -37.40
C ARG A 11 -17.06 8.44 -37.75
N ARG A 12 -17.65 8.61 -38.93
CA ARG A 12 -18.78 7.80 -39.38
C ARG A 12 -18.43 6.31 -39.52
N LYS A 13 -17.22 5.99 -39.96
CA LYS A 13 -16.74 4.61 -40.08
C LYS A 13 -16.53 3.98 -38.69
N PHE A 14 -16.03 4.75 -37.72
CA PHE A 14 -15.83 4.30 -36.34
C PHE A 14 -17.17 4.05 -35.62
N LEU A 15 -18.14 4.97 -35.76
CA LEU A 15 -19.48 4.80 -35.15
C LEU A 15 -20.26 3.63 -35.76
N LYS A 16 -20.09 3.37 -37.07
CA LYS A 16 -20.66 2.17 -37.71
C LYS A 16 -20.00 0.89 -37.21
N MET A 17 -18.70 0.90 -36.92
CA MET A 17 -17.98 -0.25 -36.38
C MET A 17 -18.37 -0.54 -34.93
N LEU A 18 -18.63 0.49 -34.09
CA LEU A 18 -19.17 0.34 -32.75
C LEU A 18 -20.59 -0.24 -32.76
N GLY A 19 -21.46 0.23 -33.65
CA GLY A 19 -22.83 -0.29 -33.79
C GLY A 19 -22.92 -1.73 -34.31
N ALA A 20 -21.86 -2.26 -34.90
CA ALA A 20 -21.74 -3.64 -35.36
C ALA A 20 -21.05 -4.57 -34.34
N SER A 21 -20.63 -4.06 -33.18
CA SER A 21 -19.93 -4.83 -32.15
C SER A 21 -20.92 -5.69 -31.35
N PRO A 22 -20.69 -7.02 -31.22
CA PRO A 22 -21.53 -7.91 -30.41
C PRO A 22 -21.61 -7.50 -28.93
N VAL A 23 -20.68 -6.70 -28.42
CA VAL A 23 -20.68 -6.18 -27.05
C VAL A 23 -21.80 -5.16 -26.81
N ILE A 24 -22.21 -4.42 -27.84
CA ILE A 24 -23.30 -3.43 -27.75
C ILE A 24 -24.66 -4.10 -27.97
N ALA A 25 -24.73 -5.19 -28.71
CA ALA A 25 -25.97 -5.92 -28.96
C ALA A 25 -26.50 -6.66 -27.72
N GLY A 26 -25.69 -6.83 -26.67
CA GLY A 26 -26.10 -7.42 -25.38
C GLY A 26 -26.53 -6.40 -24.31
N SER A 27 -26.33 -5.10 -24.52
CA SER A 27 -26.83 -4.06 -23.65
C SER A 27 -28.18 -3.56 -24.19
N SER A 28 -29.15 -3.39 -23.31
CA SER A 28 -30.55 -3.00 -23.61
C SER A 28 -30.71 -1.57 -24.17
N ILE A 29 -29.80 -1.12 -25.00
CA ILE A 29 -29.90 0.13 -25.78
C ILE A 29 -30.87 -0.13 -26.94
N ARG A 30 -32.09 0.41 -26.86
CA ARG A 30 -33.10 0.31 -27.92
C ARG A 30 -32.54 0.82 -29.24
N ALA A 31 -32.79 0.09 -30.35
CA ALA A 31 -32.32 0.42 -31.70
C ALA A 31 -32.69 1.85 -32.15
N GLY A 32 -33.72 2.48 -31.58
CA GLY A 32 -34.10 3.87 -31.82
C GLY A 32 -33.06 4.90 -31.37
N SER A 33 -32.35 4.66 -30.27
CA SER A 33 -31.38 5.63 -29.74
C SER A 33 -30.10 5.71 -30.57
N LEU A 34 -29.74 4.64 -31.31
CA LEU A 34 -28.54 4.63 -32.15
C LEU A 34 -28.80 5.38 -33.48
N ALA A 35 -30.01 5.32 -34.00
CA ALA A 35 -30.43 6.08 -35.21
C ALA A 35 -30.51 7.58 -34.91
N GLU A 36 -31.00 7.96 -33.73
CA GLU A 36 -31.04 9.35 -33.26
C GLU A 36 -29.63 9.90 -33.01
N LEU A 37 -28.70 9.12 -32.42
CA LEU A 37 -27.29 9.48 -32.25
C LEU A 37 -26.56 9.70 -33.58
N LEU A 38 -26.94 8.97 -34.62
CA LEU A 38 -26.35 9.09 -35.98
C LEU A 38 -26.93 10.28 -36.75
N GLN A 39 -28.10 10.81 -36.36
CA GLN A 39 -28.73 11.98 -36.92
C GLN A 39 -28.50 13.27 -36.11
N ALA A 40 -27.98 13.14 -34.89
CA ALA A 40 -27.63 14.28 -34.05
C ALA A 40 -26.53 15.15 -34.70
N LYS A 41 -26.63 16.46 -34.56
CA LYS A 41 -25.57 17.41 -34.93
C LYS A 41 -24.23 16.92 -34.39
N PRO A 42 -23.11 17.14 -35.13
CA PRO A 42 -21.81 16.69 -34.66
C PRO A 42 -21.58 17.26 -33.25
N LEU A 43 -21.47 16.38 -32.26
CA LEU A 43 -21.02 16.77 -30.92
C LEU A 43 -19.68 17.44 -31.08
N GLU A 44 -19.52 18.64 -30.55
CA GLU A 44 -18.22 19.30 -30.50
C GLU A 44 -17.22 18.36 -29.83
N GLU A 45 -16.01 18.31 -30.34
CA GLU A 45 -14.93 17.41 -29.88
C GLU A 45 -14.74 17.49 -28.36
N LYS A 46 -14.98 18.69 -27.81
CA LYS A 46 -14.95 19.01 -26.40
C LYS A 46 -16.05 18.28 -25.58
N HIS A 47 -17.25 18.14 -26.12
CA HIS A 47 -18.34 17.41 -25.48
C HIS A 47 -18.17 15.89 -25.56
N PHE A 48 -17.57 15.38 -26.63
CA PHE A 48 -17.29 13.95 -26.79
C PHE A 48 -16.15 13.49 -25.88
N LEU A 49 -15.09 14.26 -25.74
CA LEU A 49 -14.00 13.99 -24.81
C LEU A 49 -14.47 14.09 -23.35
N GLY A 50 -15.28 15.11 -23.02
CA GLY A 50 -15.92 15.24 -21.71
C GLY A 50 -16.87 14.09 -21.39
N TRP A 51 -17.58 13.53 -22.39
CA TRP A 51 -18.41 12.33 -22.18
C TRP A 51 -17.58 11.06 -21.98
N LEU A 52 -16.44 10.90 -22.66
CA LEU A 52 -15.50 9.80 -22.45
C LEU A 52 -14.82 9.90 -21.06
N ASP A 53 -14.47 11.12 -20.63
CA ASP A 53 -13.91 11.34 -19.29
C ASP A 53 -14.96 11.00 -18.20
N ASN A 54 -16.25 11.34 -18.42
CA ASN A 54 -17.34 10.99 -17.53
C ASN A 54 -17.67 9.48 -17.53
N LEU A 55 -17.36 8.75 -18.60
CA LEU A 55 -17.47 7.28 -18.62
C LEU A 55 -16.30 6.59 -17.89
N GLN A 56 -15.18 7.28 -17.71
CA GLN A 56 -13.99 6.68 -17.09
C GLN A 56 -14.05 6.65 -15.56
N ARG A 57 -14.74 7.62 -14.94
CA ARG A 57 -15.07 7.62 -13.49
C ARG A 57 -16.36 8.36 -13.26
N SER A 58 -17.35 7.75 -12.63
CA SER A 58 -18.47 8.51 -12.06
C SER A 58 -17.92 9.36 -10.91
N ASP A 59 -18.31 10.64 -10.84
CA ASP A 59 -18.06 11.49 -9.66
C ASP A 59 -18.82 11.00 -8.43
N GLU A 60 -19.61 9.94 -8.59
CA GLU A 60 -20.41 9.33 -7.54
C GLU A 60 -19.54 8.48 -6.62
N VAL A 61 -19.46 8.91 -5.38
CA VAL A 61 -18.72 8.21 -4.33
C VAL A 61 -19.49 6.95 -3.94
N ILE A 62 -18.85 5.78 -4.03
CA ILE A 62 -19.45 4.49 -3.65
C ILE A 62 -20.02 4.57 -2.22
N SER A 63 -21.17 3.94 -2.01
CA SER A 63 -21.88 3.88 -0.71
C SER A 63 -21.78 2.51 -0.02
N SER A 64 -21.26 1.49 -0.74
CA SER A 64 -20.99 0.15 -0.23
C SER A 64 -19.76 -0.47 -0.91
N PRO A 65 -19.07 -1.44 -0.28
CA PRO A 65 -17.83 -2.01 -0.82
C PRO A 65 -18.03 -2.80 -2.12
N ASP A 66 -19.20 -3.36 -2.37
CA ASP A 66 -19.55 -4.13 -3.56
C ASP A 66 -19.72 -3.27 -4.82
N GLN A 67 -19.93 -1.97 -4.67
CA GLN A 67 -19.97 -1.02 -5.79
C GLN A 67 -18.58 -0.71 -6.36
N ALA A 68 -17.50 -1.03 -5.64
CA ALA A 68 -16.16 -0.73 -6.08
C ALA A 68 -15.74 -1.59 -7.29
N LEU A 69 -15.31 -0.94 -8.34
CA LEU A 69 -14.74 -1.58 -9.53
C LEU A 69 -13.24 -1.82 -9.37
N ASP A 70 -12.56 -0.87 -8.74
CA ASP A 70 -11.14 -0.94 -8.41
C ASP A 70 -10.83 -0.34 -7.02
N VAL A 71 -9.58 -0.42 -6.59
CA VAL A 71 -9.18 0.05 -5.25
C VAL A 71 -9.19 1.57 -5.12
N MET A 72 -9.20 2.32 -6.22
CA MET A 72 -9.20 3.79 -6.20
C MET A 72 -10.58 4.33 -5.82
N ASP A 73 -11.66 3.56 -6.04
CA ASP A 73 -13.01 3.95 -5.64
C ASP A 73 -13.13 4.12 -4.11
N PHE A 74 -12.34 3.31 -3.36
CA PHE A 74 -12.28 3.44 -1.89
C PHE A 74 -11.58 4.73 -1.45
N GLU A 75 -10.70 5.33 -2.25
CA GLU A 75 -10.00 6.57 -1.89
C GLU A 75 -10.98 7.72 -1.69
N ALA A 76 -11.91 7.92 -2.63
CA ALA A 76 -12.93 8.95 -2.54
C ALA A 76 -13.89 8.73 -1.36
N ALA A 77 -14.32 7.48 -1.14
CA ALA A 77 -15.18 7.11 -0.02
C ALA A 77 -14.50 7.32 1.33
N ALA A 78 -13.23 6.90 1.45
CA ALA A 78 -12.42 7.10 2.65
C ALA A 78 -12.17 8.59 2.95
N ARG A 79 -11.89 9.39 1.92
CA ARG A 79 -11.71 10.84 2.07
C ARG A 79 -12.96 11.53 2.63
N LYS A 80 -14.14 11.05 2.25
CA LYS A 80 -15.42 11.56 2.77
C LYS A 80 -15.66 11.14 4.22
N SER A 81 -15.26 9.94 4.61
CA SER A 81 -15.53 9.35 5.93
C SER A 81 -14.50 9.73 6.97
N ILE A 82 -13.21 9.76 6.61
CA ILE A 82 -12.09 10.03 7.52
C ILE A 82 -12.02 11.53 7.86
N PRO A 83 -11.85 11.92 9.13
CA PRO A 83 -11.62 13.32 9.52
C PRO A 83 -10.43 13.93 8.77
N THR A 84 -10.53 15.20 8.34
CA THR A 84 -9.53 15.86 7.46
C THR A 84 -8.08 15.73 7.94
N ALA A 85 -7.82 15.90 9.24
CA ALA A 85 -6.46 15.77 9.78
C ALA A 85 -5.94 14.32 9.70
N HIS A 86 -6.80 13.32 9.89
CA HIS A 86 -6.45 11.91 9.76
C HIS A 86 -6.28 11.51 8.29
N TRP A 87 -7.13 12.07 7.42
CA TRP A 87 -6.93 11.92 5.97
C TRP A 87 -5.58 12.49 5.53
N GLY A 88 -5.21 13.69 6.01
CA GLY A 88 -3.90 14.29 5.75
C GLY A 88 -2.75 13.37 6.16
N TYR A 89 -2.87 12.69 7.32
CA TYR A 89 -1.88 11.71 7.75
C TYR A 89 -1.79 10.53 6.77
N LEU A 90 -2.92 10.00 6.28
CA LEU A 90 -2.95 8.89 5.34
C LEU A 90 -2.44 9.28 3.94
N ALA A 91 -2.82 10.45 3.46
CA ALA A 91 -2.52 10.93 2.10
C ALA A 91 -1.08 11.42 1.92
N THR A 92 -0.51 12.09 2.95
CA THR A 92 0.76 12.80 2.85
C THR A 92 1.94 11.95 2.37
N GLY A 93 2.79 12.54 1.56
CA GLY A 93 4.19 12.16 1.34
C GLY A 93 5.14 13.08 2.11
N VAL A 94 6.28 13.37 1.51
CA VAL A 94 7.30 14.33 1.98
C VAL A 94 7.26 15.52 1.05
N ASP A 95 7.58 16.71 1.57
CA ASP A 95 7.60 17.99 0.86
C ASP A 95 6.33 18.18 0.01
N ASP A 96 6.43 18.21 -1.31
CA ASP A 96 5.33 18.37 -2.24
C ASP A 96 4.72 17.06 -2.76
N ASP A 97 4.95 15.93 -2.07
CA ASP A 97 4.41 14.60 -2.38
C ASP A 97 4.89 14.01 -3.73
N ALA A 98 6.03 14.45 -4.29
CA ALA A 98 6.47 14.02 -5.62
C ALA A 98 6.88 12.54 -5.64
N THR A 99 7.53 12.01 -4.58
CA THR A 99 7.85 10.58 -4.48
C THR A 99 6.58 9.71 -4.37
N VAL A 100 5.49 10.22 -3.79
CA VAL A 100 4.19 9.51 -3.80
C VAL A 100 3.69 9.32 -5.23
N ARG A 101 3.78 10.38 -6.05
CA ARG A 101 3.38 10.34 -7.47
C ARG A 101 4.31 9.44 -8.26
N ALA A 102 5.64 9.59 -8.08
CA ALA A 102 6.65 8.77 -8.74
C ALA A 102 6.46 7.27 -8.45
N ASN A 103 6.16 6.87 -7.22
CA ASN A 103 5.85 5.49 -6.88
C ASN A 103 4.70 4.91 -7.71
N ARG A 104 3.69 5.72 -8.04
CA ARG A 104 2.59 5.27 -8.88
C ARG A 104 2.99 5.21 -10.34
N GLU A 105 3.69 6.23 -10.81
CA GLU A 105 4.13 6.37 -12.19
C GLU A 105 5.14 5.30 -12.61
N GLY A 106 6.05 4.91 -11.73
CA GLY A 106 7.08 3.90 -12.01
C GLY A 106 6.52 2.58 -12.55
N TYR A 107 5.30 2.19 -12.15
CA TYR A 107 4.65 1.02 -12.75
C TYR A 107 4.26 1.24 -14.21
N SER A 108 4.06 2.48 -14.66
CA SER A 108 3.75 2.79 -16.07
C SER A 108 4.96 2.64 -17.00
N HIS A 109 6.17 2.65 -16.44
CA HIS A 109 7.42 2.47 -17.18
C HIS A 109 7.71 1.00 -17.56
N ILE A 110 6.85 0.09 -17.13
CA ILE A 110 6.99 -1.35 -17.35
C ILE A 110 5.78 -1.86 -18.14
N GLN A 111 6.04 -2.50 -19.28
CA GLN A 111 5.02 -3.15 -20.10
C GLN A 111 5.00 -4.65 -19.85
N ILE A 112 3.81 -5.25 -19.91
CA ILE A 112 3.63 -6.70 -19.79
C ILE A 112 3.65 -7.32 -21.19
N ARG A 113 4.51 -8.35 -21.37
CA ARG A 113 4.56 -9.19 -22.58
C ARG A 113 3.65 -10.39 -22.39
N ALA A 114 2.43 -10.30 -22.88
CA ALA A 114 1.47 -11.38 -22.76
C ALA A 114 1.71 -12.50 -23.78
N ARG A 115 1.82 -13.75 -23.33
CA ARG A 115 1.83 -14.94 -24.17
C ARG A 115 0.39 -15.41 -24.44
N ARG A 116 0.18 -16.04 -25.59
CA ARG A 116 -1.13 -16.51 -26.05
C ARG A 116 -1.12 -18.02 -26.24
N ILE A 117 -2.31 -18.61 -26.37
CA ILE A 117 -2.52 -20.03 -26.64
C ILE A 117 -1.89 -20.89 -25.53
N VAL A 118 -2.14 -20.49 -24.28
CA VAL A 118 -1.76 -21.22 -23.06
C VAL A 118 -3.05 -21.62 -22.36
N ASP A 119 -3.16 -22.87 -21.92
CA ASP A 119 -4.27 -23.30 -21.06
C ASP A 119 -4.17 -22.60 -19.70
N VAL A 120 -5.14 -21.76 -19.40
CA VAL A 120 -5.25 -20.98 -18.16
C VAL A 120 -6.55 -21.27 -17.42
N SER A 121 -7.09 -22.47 -17.60
CA SER A 121 -8.32 -22.92 -16.94
C SER A 121 -8.18 -22.97 -15.42
N SER A 122 -6.99 -23.30 -14.91
CA SER A 122 -6.65 -23.32 -13.49
C SER A 122 -5.52 -22.34 -13.19
N ILE A 123 -5.67 -21.53 -12.13
CA ILE A 123 -4.65 -20.56 -11.68
C ILE A 123 -4.37 -20.77 -10.20
N ASP A 124 -3.12 -21.04 -9.87
CA ASP A 124 -2.60 -21.04 -8.50
C ASP A 124 -1.86 -19.73 -8.21
N MET A 125 -2.37 -18.96 -7.25
CA MET A 125 -1.74 -17.72 -6.78
C MET A 125 -1.10 -17.88 -5.40
N SER A 126 -1.04 -19.10 -4.87
CA SER A 126 -0.50 -19.33 -3.53
C SER A 126 1.01 -19.06 -3.48
N ARG A 127 1.47 -18.56 -2.32
CA ARG A 127 2.88 -18.30 -2.06
C ARG A 127 3.26 -18.78 -0.67
N THR A 128 4.31 -19.56 -0.58
CA THR A 128 4.88 -19.93 0.72
C THR A 128 5.97 -18.95 1.11
N ILE A 129 5.86 -18.35 2.32
CA ILE A 129 6.86 -17.45 2.89
C ILE A 129 7.16 -17.94 4.31
N PHE A 130 8.41 -18.24 4.60
CA PHE A 130 8.86 -18.77 5.89
C PHE A 130 8.04 -19.97 6.39
N GLY A 131 7.72 -20.89 5.51
CA GLY A 131 6.97 -22.11 5.82
C GLY A 131 5.46 -21.94 5.90
N THR A 132 4.93 -20.72 5.90
CA THR A 132 3.49 -20.47 5.88
C THR A 132 2.99 -20.30 4.45
N LYS A 133 1.97 -21.07 4.07
CA LYS A 133 1.29 -20.95 2.78
C LYS A 133 0.22 -19.86 2.86
N TRP A 134 0.32 -18.87 2.00
CA TRP A 134 -0.63 -17.78 1.79
C TRP A 134 -1.38 -17.99 0.49
N ASP A 135 -2.63 -17.54 0.42
CA ASP A 135 -3.49 -17.75 -0.77
C ASP A 135 -3.04 -16.92 -1.97
N THR A 136 -2.27 -15.87 -1.72
CA THR A 136 -1.72 -14.97 -2.76
C THR A 136 -0.40 -14.35 -2.28
N PRO A 137 0.39 -13.71 -3.17
CA PRO A 137 1.61 -13.00 -2.81
C PRO A 137 1.32 -11.59 -2.25
N ILE A 138 0.11 -11.32 -1.79
CA ILE A 138 -0.33 -9.99 -1.32
C ILE A 138 -0.05 -9.85 0.18
N VAL A 139 0.54 -8.70 0.56
CA VAL A 139 0.89 -8.36 1.94
C VAL A 139 0.27 -7.02 2.33
N LEU A 140 -0.37 -6.97 3.48
CA LEU A 140 -0.82 -5.71 4.06
C LEU A 140 0.35 -5.08 4.81
N SER A 141 0.94 -4.03 4.21
CA SER A 141 2.07 -3.29 4.80
C SER A 141 1.68 -2.62 6.12
N PRO A 142 2.61 -2.43 7.05
CA PRO A 142 2.29 -1.86 8.35
C PRO A 142 1.86 -0.39 8.22
N VAL A 143 0.69 -0.08 8.75
CA VAL A 143 0.14 1.27 8.87
C VAL A 143 -0.21 1.50 10.34
N SER A 144 0.25 2.61 10.90
CA SER A 144 0.03 2.93 12.31
C SER A 144 -1.31 3.60 12.57
N ALA A 145 -1.79 3.49 13.82
CA ALA A 145 -2.91 4.26 14.37
C ALA A 145 -4.20 4.13 13.53
N GLN A 146 -4.56 2.93 13.09
CA GLN A 146 -5.67 2.72 12.15
C GLN A 146 -7.06 3.01 12.75
N LYS A 147 -7.19 3.05 14.09
CA LYS A 147 -8.41 3.59 14.72
C LYS A 147 -8.64 5.08 14.43
N ALA A 148 -7.63 5.79 13.90
CA ALA A 148 -7.82 7.14 13.37
C ALA A 148 -8.66 7.16 12.09
N PHE A 149 -8.74 6.04 11.37
CA PHE A 149 -9.47 5.93 10.11
C PHE A 149 -10.85 5.32 10.30
N HIS A 150 -10.96 4.30 11.17
CA HIS A 150 -12.22 3.60 11.48
C HIS A 150 -12.14 2.95 12.86
N PRO A 151 -13.27 2.84 13.61
CA PRO A 151 -13.29 2.17 14.93
C PRO A 151 -12.74 0.74 14.94
N ASP A 152 -12.92 -0.02 13.85
CA ASP A 152 -12.37 -1.38 13.72
C ASP A 152 -10.84 -1.42 13.79
N GLY A 153 -10.18 -0.36 13.32
CA GLY A 153 -8.74 -0.22 13.37
C GLY A 153 -7.98 -1.44 12.84
N GLU A 154 -6.84 -1.72 13.46
CA GLU A 154 -5.98 -2.85 13.09
C GLU A 154 -6.66 -4.22 13.27
N LEU A 155 -7.64 -4.33 14.18
CA LEU A 155 -8.35 -5.60 14.39
C LEU A 155 -9.26 -5.93 13.20
N GLY A 156 -9.93 -4.92 12.61
CA GLY A 156 -10.70 -5.11 11.39
C GLY A 156 -9.81 -5.53 10.22
N VAL A 157 -8.62 -4.93 10.10
CA VAL A 157 -7.63 -5.30 9.08
C VAL A 157 -7.10 -6.72 9.31
N ALA A 158 -6.80 -7.10 10.55
CA ALA A 158 -6.31 -8.43 10.89
C ALA A 158 -7.35 -9.52 10.56
N LYS A 159 -8.63 -9.29 10.92
CA LYS A 159 -9.73 -10.20 10.56
C LYS A 159 -9.87 -10.34 9.05
N ALA A 160 -9.88 -9.22 8.32
CA ALA A 160 -9.97 -9.26 6.87
C ALA A 160 -8.78 -10.01 6.22
N ALA A 161 -7.56 -9.78 6.69
CA ALA A 161 -6.37 -10.48 6.23
C ALA A 161 -6.47 -11.98 6.49
N GLY A 162 -6.84 -12.39 7.70
CA GLY A 162 -7.01 -13.78 8.10
C GLY A 162 -8.09 -14.50 7.28
N THR A 163 -9.29 -13.90 7.18
CA THR A 163 -10.43 -14.42 6.42
C THR A 163 -10.10 -14.62 4.93
N LYS A 164 -9.32 -13.70 4.36
CA LYS A 164 -8.95 -13.73 2.93
C LYS A 164 -7.61 -14.42 2.65
N GLY A 165 -6.94 -14.98 3.65
CA GLY A 165 -5.71 -15.76 3.48
C GLY A 165 -4.46 -14.94 3.16
N HIS A 166 -4.37 -13.70 3.62
CA HIS A 166 -3.27 -12.78 3.35
C HIS A 166 -2.41 -12.48 4.58
N LEU A 167 -1.13 -12.19 4.34
CA LEU A 167 -0.20 -11.76 5.36
C LEU A 167 -0.45 -10.30 5.76
N MET A 168 -0.51 -10.03 7.07
CA MET A 168 -0.53 -8.69 7.65
C MET A 168 0.73 -8.42 8.45
N MET A 169 1.26 -7.20 8.35
CA MET A 169 2.29 -6.66 9.24
C MET A 169 1.67 -5.62 10.19
N LEU A 170 1.82 -5.83 11.49
CA LEU A 170 1.35 -4.89 12.52
C LEU A 170 2.42 -3.86 12.83
N SER A 171 2.05 -2.58 12.89
CA SER A 171 2.98 -1.49 13.27
C SER A 171 3.28 -1.48 14.77
N THR A 172 4.52 -1.16 15.17
CA THR A 172 4.89 -0.92 16.57
C THR A 172 4.01 0.13 17.25
N VAL A 173 3.55 1.11 16.50
CA VAL A 173 2.71 2.21 17.01
C VAL A 173 1.24 2.06 16.59
N ALA A 174 0.81 0.82 16.39
CA ALA A 174 -0.60 0.46 16.17
C ALA A 174 -1.48 0.87 17.35
N THR A 175 -2.79 0.86 17.16
CA THR A 175 -3.81 1.05 18.21
C THR A 175 -4.35 -0.28 18.74
N ALA A 176 -3.80 -1.41 18.28
CA ALA A 176 -4.04 -2.75 18.79
C ALA A 176 -2.71 -3.41 19.20
N SER A 177 -2.77 -4.36 20.12
CA SER A 177 -1.62 -5.19 20.49
C SER A 177 -1.35 -6.28 19.45
N ILE A 178 -0.16 -6.87 19.48
CA ILE A 178 0.16 -8.02 18.62
C ILE A 178 -0.68 -9.25 19.00
N GLU A 179 -0.94 -9.43 20.29
CA GLU A 179 -1.76 -10.50 20.80
C GLU A 179 -3.19 -10.43 20.24
N ASP A 180 -3.79 -9.23 20.30
CA ASP A 180 -5.15 -9.00 19.77
C ASP A 180 -5.19 -9.16 18.25
N ALA A 181 -4.16 -8.71 17.54
CA ALA A 181 -4.07 -8.81 16.08
C ALA A 181 -3.94 -10.28 15.63
N LEU A 182 -3.11 -11.08 16.33
CA LEU A 182 -2.97 -12.51 16.08
C LEU A 182 -4.29 -13.26 16.35
N ALA A 183 -4.95 -12.97 17.48
CA ALA A 183 -6.25 -13.55 17.81
C ALA A 183 -7.33 -13.17 16.79
N ALA A 184 -7.36 -11.91 16.35
CA ALA A 184 -8.31 -11.43 15.36
C ALA A 184 -8.09 -12.03 13.97
N SER A 185 -6.83 -12.21 13.55
CA SER A 185 -6.46 -12.78 12.27
C SER A 185 -6.70 -14.29 12.20
N GLY A 186 -6.48 -15.03 13.31
CA GLY A 186 -6.42 -16.49 13.31
C GLY A 186 -5.30 -17.08 12.45
N ARG A 187 -4.37 -16.25 11.93
CA ARG A 187 -3.22 -16.60 11.11
C ARG A 187 -1.98 -15.84 11.59
N PRO A 188 -0.75 -16.25 11.21
CA PRO A 188 0.45 -15.51 11.58
C PRO A 188 0.38 -14.03 11.16
N VAL A 189 0.82 -13.16 12.07
CA VAL A 189 1.01 -11.72 11.83
C VAL A 189 2.48 -11.41 12.08
N TRP A 190 3.08 -10.56 11.25
CA TRP A 190 4.44 -10.10 11.46
C TRP A 190 4.45 -8.79 12.22
N GLN A 191 5.40 -8.62 13.13
CA GLN A 191 5.54 -7.40 13.91
C GLN A 191 6.55 -6.46 13.26
N GLN A 192 6.11 -5.31 12.76
CA GLN A 192 7.01 -4.26 12.34
C GLN A 192 7.60 -3.56 13.57
N LEU A 193 8.92 -3.34 13.56
CA LEU A 193 9.68 -2.77 14.66
C LEU A 193 10.18 -1.35 14.33
N TYR A 194 9.80 -0.40 15.18
CA TYR A 194 10.56 0.82 15.40
C TYR A 194 11.32 0.67 16.71
N PRO A 195 12.64 0.58 16.70
CA PRO A 195 13.42 0.56 17.93
C PRO A 195 13.33 1.91 18.64
N THR A 196 13.51 1.91 19.95
CA THR A 196 13.59 3.13 20.76
C THR A 196 15.06 3.48 21.05
N ASN A 197 15.32 4.71 21.52
CA ASN A 197 16.62 5.09 22.05
C ASN A 197 17.00 4.36 23.37
N VAL A 198 16.08 3.58 23.95
CA VAL A 198 16.31 2.77 25.16
C VAL A 198 16.30 1.30 24.74
N TRP A 199 17.46 0.66 24.78
CA TRP A 199 17.63 -0.71 24.29
C TRP A 199 16.72 -1.73 24.99
N GLU A 200 16.61 -1.63 26.32
CA GLU A 200 15.81 -2.50 27.15
C GLU A 200 14.34 -2.49 26.73
N ILE A 201 13.82 -1.33 26.32
CA ILE A 201 12.45 -1.17 25.81
C ILE A 201 12.33 -1.83 24.44
N THR A 202 13.30 -1.58 23.54
CA THR A 202 13.34 -2.24 22.23
C THR A 202 13.33 -3.77 22.39
N GLN A 203 14.17 -4.29 23.27
CA GLN A 203 14.27 -5.72 23.56
C GLN A 203 12.95 -6.27 24.17
N ALA A 204 12.30 -5.51 25.06
CA ALA A 204 11.03 -5.93 25.64
C ALA A 204 9.91 -6.02 24.59
N VAL A 205 9.84 -5.06 23.65
CA VAL A 205 8.88 -5.09 22.53
C VAL A 205 9.11 -6.31 21.63
N ILE A 206 10.38 -6.64 21.32
CA ILE A 206 10.74 -7.84 20.54
C ILE A 206 10.28 -9.10 21.26
N LYS A 207 10.67 -9.27 22.53
CA LYS A 207 10.31 -10.43 23.34
C LYS A 207 8.80 -10.61 23.47
N ARG A 208 8.06 -9.50 23.63
CA ARG A 208 6.60 -9.52 23.68
C ARG A 208 6.00 -10.05 22.37
N ALA A 209 6.48 -9.55 21.22
CA ALA A 209 6.00 -10.01 19.92
C ALA A 209 6.29 -11.50 19.69
N GLU A 210 7.49 -11.96 20.06
CA GLU A 210 7.85 -13.38 20.00
C GLU A 210 7.00 -14.25 20.90
N ALA A 211 6.80 -13.83 22.15
CA ALA A 211 5.96 -14.55 23.13
C ALA A 211 4.50 -14.63 22.70
N ALA A 212 4.00 -13.62 22.01
CA ALA A 212 2.66 -13.63 21.41
C ALA A 212 2.54 -14.57 20.20
N GLY A 213 3.65 -15.02 19.60
CA GLY A 213 3.65 -15.89 18.43
C GLY A 213 3.82 -15.17 17.08
N ALA A 214 4.36 -13.94 17.08
CA ALA A 214 4.71 -13.28 15.82
C ALA A 214 5.74 -14.11 15.04
N GLN A 215 5.48 -14.40 13.78
CA GLN A 215 6.36 -15.24 12.95
C GLN A 215 7.63 -14.50 12.52
N ALA A 216 7.58 -13.18 12.44
CA ALA A 216 8.71 -12.36 12.02
C ALA A 216 8.70 -10.98 12.69
N ILE A 217 9.90 -10.43 12.86
CA ILE A 217 10.15 -9.02 13.21
C ILE A 217 10.66 -8.30 11.97
N VAL A 218 10.07 -7.15 11.65
CA VAL A 218 10.40 -6.34 10.45
C VAL A 218 10.92 -4.99 10.90
N LEU A 219 12.24 -4.82 10.96
CA LEU A 219 12.90 -3.54 11.29
C LEU A 219 12.65 -2.52 10.18
N THR A 220 12.15 -1.35 10.53
CA THR A 220 12.01 -0.23 9.57
C THR A 220 13.16 0.75 9.76
N VAL A 221 13.87 1.07 8.65
CA VAL A 221 15.10 1.87 8.66
C VAL A 221 15.00 3.19 7.89
N ASP A 222 13.86 3.48 7.29
CA ASP A 222 13.66 4.60 6.38
C ASP A 222 13.10 5.90 7.04
N LEU A 223 13.16 6.03 8.38
CA LEU A 223 12.63 7.18 9.11
C LEU A 223 13.59 7.70 10.20
N GLN A 224 14.90 7.61 10.03
CA GLN A 224 15.90 7.89 11.07
C GLN A 224 15.86 9.32 11.62
N ASP A 225 15.41 10.31 10.86
CA ASP A 225 15.31 11.71 11.29
C ASP A 225 13.92 12.33 11.06
N GLY A 226 12.92 11.48 10.84
CA GLY A 226 11.56 11.91 10.48
C GLY A 226 11.44 12.34 9.03
N SER A 227 10.41 13.14 8.72
CA SER A 227 10.15 13.61 7.37
C SER A 227 9.30 14.89 7.38
N ASN A 228 9.50 15.77 6.39
CA ASN A 228 8.74 17.00 6.22
C ASN A 228 7.39 16.71 5.55
N ARG A 229 6.33 16.49 6.34
CA ARG A 229 4.99 16.11 5.86
C ARG A 229 4.06 17.30 5.72
N GLU A 230 4.31 18.14 4.73
CA GLU A 230 3.59 19.40 4.55
C GLU A 230 2.08 19.20 4.36
N THR A 231 1.67 18.23 3.55
CA THR A 231 0.26 17.90 3.32
C THR A 231 -0.46 17.53 4.62
N LEU A 232 0.20 16.79 5.53
CA LEU A 232 -0.33 16.50 6.87
C LEU A 232 -0.49 17.80 7.68
N PHE A 233 0.55 18.63 7.73
CA PHE A 233 0.49 19.85 8.54
C PHE A 233 -0.58 20.82 8.05
N ARG A 234 -0.73 20.99 6.74
CA ARG A 234 -1.81 21.81 6.14
C ARG A 234 -3.19 21.25 6.50
N SER A 235 -3.35 19.92 6.46
CA SER A 235 -4.62 19.25 6.81
C SER A 235 -4.98 19.38 8.28
N GLN A 236 -4.00 19.41 9.18
CA GLN A 236 -4.21 19.65 10.61
C GLN A 236 -4.72 21.06 10.91
N GLY A 237 -4.24 22.07 10.15
CA GLY A 237 -4.69 23.47 10.28
C GLY A 237 -6.15 23.71 9.88
N VAL A 238 -6.72 22.84 9.05
CA VAL A 238 -8.12 22.97 8.56
C VAL A 238 -9.13 22.20 9.43
N GLY A 239 -8.67 21.17 10.16
CA GLY A 239 -9.54 20.28 10.93
C GLY A 239 -10.04 20.89 12.23
N LYS A 240 -11.35 21.14 12.37
CA LYS A 240 -11.99 21.65 13.61
C LYS A 240 -12.42 20.53 14.58
N ARG A 241 -12.29 19.25 14.23
CA ARG A 241 -12.68 18.11 15.08
C ARG A 241 -11.56 17.74 16.06
N GLN A 242 -11.87 17.77 17.35
CA GLN A 242 -11.00 17.19 18.37
C GLN A 242 -11.10 15.67 18.31
N CYS A 243 -9.95 15.00 18.08
CA CYS A 243 -9.86 13.55 18.20
C CYS A 243 -9.29 13.19 19.58
N SER A 244 -10.13 12.65 20.47
CA SER A 244 -9.71 12.19 21.78
C SER A 244 -8.90 10.89 21.76
N MET A 245 -8.98 10.11 20.67
CA MET A 245 -8.37 8.77 20.58
C MET A 245 -6.93 8.78 20.07
N CYS A 246 -6.59 9.65 19.10
CA CYS A 246 -5.29 9.66 18.43
C CYS A 246 -4.42 10.86 18.81
N HIS A 247 -5.05 11.96 19.22
CA HIS A 247 -4.42 13.26 19.48
C HIS A 247 -4.61 13.76 20.91
N ALA A 248 -5.15 12.94 21.80
CA ALA A 248 -5.20 13.26 23.22
C ALA A 248 -3.75 13.37 23.74
N GLY A 249 -3.25 14.60 23.78
CA GLY A 249 -1.87 14.93 24.03
C GLY A 249 -1.05 15.01 22.75
N SER A 250 -1.20 16.11 22.02
CA SER A 250 -0.52 16.38 20.77
C SER A 250 0.97 16.54 20.91
N TYR A 251 1.70 15.44 20.73
CA TYR A 251 3.05 15.47 20.24
C TYR A 251 3.01 15.07 18.77
N SER A 252 3.45 15.97 17.87
CA SER A 252 3.77 15.57 16.51
C SER A 252 5.14 14.88 16.58
N PRO A 253 5.26 13.57 16.35
CA PRO A 253 6.57 12.92 16.32
C PRO A 253 7.43 13.37 15.13
N PHE A 254 6.88 14.23 14.27
CA PHE A 254 7.49 14.64 13.00
C PHE A 254 7.95 16.11 13.01
N GLY A 255 8.39 16.61 14.16
CA GLY A 255 9.24 17.78 14.31
C GLY A 255 8.70 19.15 13.95
N ARG A 256 9.36 20.14 14.49
CA ARG A 256 9.34 21.59 14.31
C ARG A 256 7.97 22.26 14.40
N GLY A 257 7.64 22.61 15.62
CA GLY A 257 6.59 23.47 16.09
C GLY A 257 6.18 24.64 15.18
N ARG A 258 5.28 24.38 14.28
CA ARG A 258 4.30 25.33 13.76
C ARG A 258 2.93 24.69 13.91
N THR A 259 2.60 24.34 15.12
CA THR A 259 1.26 23.91 15.46
C THR A 259 0.51 25.12 15.99
N GLY A 260 -0.51 25.52 15.25
CA GLY A 260 -1.64 26.18 15.86
C GLY A 260 -2.14 25.24 16.95
N ALA A 261 -1.80 25.53 18.19
CA ALA A 261 -1.90 24.68 19.33
C ALA A 261 -3.31 24.11 19.53
N ILE A 262 -3.42 22.80 19.62
CA ILE A 262 -4.23 22.19 20.66
C ILE A 262 -3.21 21.69 21.68
N ALA A 263 -3.03 22.45 22.75
CA ALA A 263 -2.09 22.14 23.82
C ALA A 263 -2.53 20.84 24.49
N ALA A 264 -1.72 19.80 24.29
CA ALA A 264 -1.67 18.75 25.27
C ALA A 264 -1.00 19.31 26.54
N PRO A 265 -1.36 18.83 27.73
CA PRO A 265 -0.60 19.17 28.91
C PRO A 265 0.87 18.84 28.66
N ALA A 266 1.77 19.78 28.94
CA ALA A 266 3.22 19.66 28.74
C ALA A 266 3.85 18.44 29.43
N SER A 267 3.10 17.77 30.30
CA SER A 267 3.46 16.54 31.02
C SER A 267 3.41 15.26 30.20
N ALA A 268 2.88 15.28 28.94
CA ALA A 268 2.69 14.04 28.19
C ALA A 268 3.84 13.73 27.21
N GLY A 269 4.72 14.62 26.87
CA GLY A 269 5.92 14.42 26.04
C GLY A 269 5.91 13.24 25.07
N PHE A 270 7.04 12.90 24.48
CA PHE A 270 7.17 11.74 23.59
C PHE A 270 6.95 10.41 24.34
N ALA A 271 7.43 10.29 25.58
CA ALA A 271 7.20 9.15 26.44
C ALA A 271 5.69 8.89 26.65
N GLY A 272 4.89 9.94 26.87
CA GLY A 272 3.44 9.80 26.98
C GLY A 272 2.75 9.38 25.70
N TYR A 273 3.27 9.74 24.51
CA TYR A 273 2.79 9.20 23.24
C TYR A 273 3.06 7.69 23.14
N VAL A 274 4.28 7.27 23.47
CA VAL A 274 4.69 5.85 23.42
C VAL A 274 3.91 5.02 24.44
N ALA A 275 3.74 5.51 25.67
CA ALA A 275 2.99 4.83 26.74
C ALA A 275 1.54 4.45 26.36
N ARG A 276 0.92 5.23 25.45
CA ARG A 276 -0.43 4.96 24.97
C ARG A 276 -0.50 3.88 23.88
N LYS A 277 0.65 3.41 23.38
CA LYS A 277 0.67 2.39 22.33
C LYS A 277 0.64 1.00 22.97
N PRO A 278 -0.29 0.12 22.57
CA PRO A 278 -0.46 -1.19 23.18
C PRO A 278 0.81 -2.03 23.29
N MET A 279 1.70 -1.93 22.29
CA MET A 279 2.99 -2.65 22.32
C MET A 279 3.92 -2.26 23.47
N PHE A 280 3.71 -1.11 24.10
CA PHE A 280 4.51 -0.61 25.22
C PHE A 280 3.77 -0.68 26.56
N HIS A 281 2.56 -1.21 26.61
CA HIS A 281 1.82 -1.35 27.88
C HIS A 281 2.60 -2.25 28.86
N GLY A 282 2.71 -1.78 30.10
CA GLY A 282 3.47 -2.46 31.16
C GLY A 282 4.97 -2.17 31.17
N LEU A 283 5.49 -1.35 30.24
CA LEU A 283 6.90 -0.93 30.19
C LEU A 283 7.08 0.48 30.75
N ASP A 284 8.18 0.69 31.48
CA ASP A 284 8.58 2.05 31.88
C ASP A 284 9.26 2.78 30.71
N VAL A 285 8.46 3.54 29.97
CA VAL A 285 8.92 4.32 28.82
C VAL A 285 9.34 5.75 29.16
N SER A 286 9.50 6.10 30.45
CA SER A 286 9.83 7.48 30.90
C SER A 286 11.08 8.05 30.27
N LYS A 287 12.07 7.22 29.93
CA LYS A 287 13.33 7.56 29.27
C LYS A 287 13.29 7.51 27.74
N VAL A 288 12.15 7.09 27.14
CA VAL A 288 12.02 7.02 25.68
C VAL A 288 11.78 8.43 25.12
N THR A 289 12.74 8.92 24.36
CA THR A 289 12.70 10.26 23.75
C THR A 289 12.50 10.21 22.24
N GLN A 290 12.73 9.05 21.60
CA GLN A 290 12.54 8.85 20.16
C GLN A 290 12.30 7.39 19.82
N LEU A 291 11.58 7.17 18.73
CA LEU A 291 11.57 5.93 17.95
C LEU A 291 12.55 6.08 16.80
N TYR A 292 13.04 4.95 16.25
CA TYR A 292 14.01 4.94 15.15
C TYR A 292 15.19 5.88 15.38
N PRO A 293 16.09 5.53 16.36
CA PRO A 293 17.23 6.38 16.73
C PRO A 293 18.13 6.62 15.52
N SER A 294 18.58 7.86 15.36
CA SER A 294 19.47 8.27 14.26
C SER A 294 20.84 7.55 14.26
N ALA A 295 21.21 6.95 15.38
CA ALA A 295 22.44 6.16 15.53
C ALA A 295 22.30 4.69 15.06
N MET A 296 21.21 4.31 14.39
CA MET A 296 21.12 2.98 13.80
C MET A 296 22.18 2.79 12.71
N ASN A 297 23.00 1.76 12.89
CA ASN A 297 24.03 1.32 11.96
C ASN A 297 24.02 -0.20 11.85
N TRP A 298 24.94 -0.79 11.11
CA TRP A 298 25.00 -2.24 10.93
C TRP A 298 25.36 -3.01 12.20
N ASP A 299 26.09 -2.43 13.14
CA ASP A 299 26.31 -3.01 14.47
C ASP A 299 25.02 -3.10 15.26
N PHE A 300 24.15 -2.09 15.13
CA PHE A 300 22.82 -2.12 15.71
C PHE A 300 21.95 -3.24 15.08
N VAL A 301 22.01 -3.41 13.77
CA VAL A 301 21.34 -4.52 13.06
C VAL A 301 21.85 -5.86 13.57
N LYS A 302 23.17 -6.04 13.72
CA LYS A 302 23.77 -7.25 14.29
C LYS A 302 23.24 -7.51 15.70
N ARG A 303 23.22 -6.49 16.57
CA ARG A 303 22.67 -6.61 17.93
C ARG A 303 21.21 -7.05 17.94
N LEU A 304 20.39 -6.52 17.01
CA LEU A 304 18.99 -6.96 16.83
C LEU A 304 18.95 -8.42 16.37
N ARG A 305 19.75 -8.80 15.38
CA ARG A 305 19.82 -10.18 14.88
C ARG A 305 20.13 -11.18 16.00
N ASP A 306 21.10 -10.84 16.86
CA ASP A 306 21.51 -11.69 18.00
C ASP A 306 20.38 -11.81 19.05
N THR A 307 19.48 -10.81 19.13
CA THR A 307 18.36 -10.75 20.07
C THR A 307 17.12 -11.49 19.55
N ILE A 308 16.79 -11.35 18.26
CA ILE A 308 15.57 -11.86 17.63
C ILE A 308 15.70 -13.37 17.40
N LYS A 309 14.69 -14.15 17.83
CA LYS A 309 14.66 -15.62 17.69
C LYS A 309 13.78 -16.10 16.55
N VAL A 310 12.87 -15.28 16.08
CA VAL A 310 12.00 -15.53 14.91
C VAL A 310 12.66 -14.99 13.64
N LYS A 311 11.96 -15.00 12.51
CA LYS A 311 12.45 -14.42 11.27
C LYS A 311 12.67 -12.91 11.40
N PHE A 312 13.81 -12.45 10.88
CA PHE A 312 14.21 -11.04 10.94
C PHE A 312 14.34 -10.44 9.54
N LEU A 313 13.56 -9.40 9.28
CA LEU A 313 13.57 -8.67 8.01
C LEU A 313 13.91 -7.20 8.23
N ILE A 314 14.43 -6.57 7.17
CA ILE A 314 14.61 -5.12 7.12
C ILE A 314 13.69 -4.53 6.04
N LYS A 315 12.94 -3.48 6.41
CA LYS A 315 12.09 -2.67 5.53
C LYS A 315 12.69 -1.28 5.35
N GLY A 316 12.77 -0.81 4.11
CA GLY A 316 13.33 0.50 3.78
C GLY A 316 14.64 0.43 2.99
N ILE A 317 15.03 -0.75 2.50
CA ILE A 317 16.20 -0.94 1.65
C ILE A 317 15.83 -0.66 0.20
N VAL A 318 16.62 0.22 -0.47
CA VAL A 318 16.38 0.65 -1.85
C VAL A 318 17.65 0.65 -2.73
N THR A 319 18.78 0.21 -2.18
CA THR A 319 20.08 0.14 -2.88
C THR A 319 20.63 -1.28 -2.85
N ARG A 320 21.51 -1.59 -3.82
CA ARG A 320 22.22 -2.87 -3.90
C ARG A 320 23.15 -3.07 -2.72
N GLU A 321 23.89 -2.02 -2.36
CA GLU A 321 24.91 -2.04 -1.34
C GLU A 321 24.31 -2.38 0.02
N ASP A 322 23.22 -1.73 0.39
CA ASP A 322 22.50 -2.01 1.63
C ASP A 322 21.88 -3.43 1.62
N ALA A 323 21.43 -3.90 0.45
CA ALA A 323 20.90 -5.25 0.31
C ALA A 323 22.00 -6.32 0.53
N GLN A 324 23.20 -6.08 0.01
CA GLN A 324 24.36 -6.94 0.26
C GLN A 324 24.73 -6.98 1.74
N LEU A 325 24.88 -5.82 2.37
CA LEU A 325 25.17 -5.71 3.80
C LEU A 325 24.08 -6.37 4.66
N ALA A 326 22.81 -6.23 4.31
CA ALA A 326 21.73 -6.89 5.04
C ALA A 326 21.85 -8.41 5.00
N VAL A 327 22.19 -8.98 3.83
CA VAL A 327 22.43 -10.42 3.67
C VAL A 327 23.65 -10.86 4.49
N GLU A 328 24.74 -10.09 4.47
CA GLU A 328 25.96 -10.34 5.25
C GLU A 328 25.70 -10.35 6.76
N HIS A 329 24.78 -9.49 7.22
CA HIS A 329 24.36 -9.43 8.63
C HIS A 329 23.29 -10.46 9.00
N GLY A 330 22.99 -11.42 8.10
CA GLY A 330 22.16 -12.58 8.40
C GLY A 330 20.66 -12.28 8.57
N VAL A 331 20.13 -11.27 7.85
CA VAL A 331 18.67 -11.06 7.80
C VAL A 331 18.02 -12.19 7.01
N ASP A 332 16.79 -12.54 7.38
CA ASP A 332 16.01 -13.60 6.70
C ASP A 332 15.22 -13.10 5.48
N GLY A 333 15.12 -11.79 5.27
CA GLY A 333 14.41 -11.21 4.14
C GLY A 333 14.47 -9.69 4.09
N LEU A 334 14.11 -9.11 2.96
CA LEU A 334 14.08 -7.67 2.75
C LEU A 334 12.71 -7.18 2.25
N MET A 335 12.39 -5.93 2.59
CA MET A 335 11.27 -5.22 2.00
C MET A 335 11.76 -3.93 1.36
N VAL A 336 11.75 -3.90 0.02
CA VAL A 336 12.03 -2.70 -0.78
C VAL A 336 10.89 -1.72 -0.55
N SER A 337 11.22 -0.58 0.05
CA SER A 337 10.23 0.41 0.48
C SER A 337 10.88 1.78 0.62
N ASN A 338 10.14 2.83 0.25
CA ASN A 338 10.40 4.22 0.59
C ASN A 338 9.26 4.76 1.48
N HIS A 339 8.68 3.87 2.30
CA HIS A 339 7.53 4.18 3.16
C HIS A 339 6.31 4.71 2.39
N GLY A 340 6.18 4.34 1.13
CA GLY A 340 5.14 4.85 0.23
C GLY A 340 5.31 6.34 -0.11
N GLY A 341 6.55 6.83 -0.21
CA GLY A 341 6.90 8.22 -0.46
C GLY A 341 6.68 9.12 0.76
N ARG A 342 6.84 8.58 1.99
CA ARG A 342 6.59 9.27 3.27
C ARG A 342 7.84 9.43 4.12
N SER A 343 8.95 8.86 3.70
CA SER A 343 10.25 8.94 4.37
C SER A 343 11.15 9.99 3.75
N GLU A 344 11.16 10.09 2.45
CA GLU A 344 12.11 10.86 1.67
C GLU A 344 11.50 11.35 0.35
N GLU A 345 12.08 12.42 -0.21
CA GLU A 345 11.67 12.99 -1.50
C GLU A 345 12.77 12.76 -2.55
N THR A 346 13.13 11.50 -2.75
CA THR A 346 14.17 11.09 -3.71
C THR A 346 13.67 10.96 -5.14
N LEU A 347 12.36 11.01 -5.35
CA LEU A 347 11.68 10.79 -6.64
C LEU A 347 11.89 9.39 -7.22
N ARG A 348 12.52 8.47 -6.48
CA ARG A 348 12.85 7.14 -6.92
C ARG A 348 11.75 6.14 -6.56
N PRO A 349 11.01 5.59 -7.55
CA PRO A 349 9.98 4.59 -7.29
C PRO A 349 10.59 3.29 -6.75
N THR A 350 9.92 2.64 -5.81
CA THR A 350 10.39 1.37 -5.26
C THR A 350 10.41 0.24 -6.28
N ILE A 351 9.49 0.26 -7.26
CA ILE A 351 9.49 -0.72 -8.35
C ILE A 351 10.74 -0.60 -9.24
N GLU A 352 11.33 0.59 -9.37
CA GLU A 352 12.57 0.82 -10.10
C GLU A 352 13.82 0.50 -9.25
N SER A 353 13.72 0.58 -7.93
CA SER A 353 14.77 0.14 -7.01
C SER A 353 14.82 -1.38 -6.86
N LEU A 354 13.71 -2.08 -7.09
CA LEU A 354 13.60 -3.52 -6.89
C LEU A 354 14.65 -4.36 -7.64
N PRO A 355 14.97 -4.11 -8.92
CA PRO A 355 15.96 -4.92 -9.64
C PRO A 355 17.35 -4.87 -9.00
N GLU A 356 17.84 -3.71 -8.59
CA GLU A 356 19.18 -3.61 -7.98
C GLU A 356 19.24 -4.22 -6.58
N VAL A 357 18.16 -4.12 -5.79
CA VAL A 357 18.06 -4.80 -4.50
C VAL A 357 18.08 -6.31 -4.68
N LEU A 358 17.35 -6.84 -5.66
CA LEU A 358 17.37 -8.27 -6.00
C LEU A 358 18.76 -8.75 -6.42
N GLU A 359 19.48 -7.91 -7.19
CA GLU A 359 20.86 -8.18 -7.57
C GLU A 359 21.77 -8.26 -6.32
N GLY A 360 21.65 -7.31 -5.38
CA GLY A 360 22.38 -7.29 -4.13
C GLY A 360 22.07 -8.51 -3.24
N VAL A 361 20.82 -8.93 -3.19
CA VAL A 361 20.39 -10.13 -2.44
C VAL A 361 20.94 -11.43 -3.06
N GLY A 362 21.09 -11.47 -4.40
CA GLY A 362 21.61 -12.65 -5.10
C GLY A 362 20.79 -13.93 -4.89
N GLY A 363 19.49 -13.81 -4.67
CA GLY A 363 18.56 -14.95 -4.46
C GLY A 363 18.66 -15.62 -3.09
N LYS A 364 19.44 -15.08 -2.15
CA LYS A 364 19.70 -15.72 -0.84
C LYS A 364 18.52 -15.61 0.14
N VAL A 365 17.72 -14.56 0.04
CA VAL A 365 16.55 -14.31 0.91
C VAL A 365 15.37 -13.79 0.11
N PRO A 366 14.12 -13.97 0.58
CA PRO A 366 12.92 -13.42 -0.06
C PRO A 366 12.93 -11.88 -0.02
N VAL A 367 12.46 -11.27 -1.11
CA VAL A 367 12.31 -9.82 -1.25
C VAL A 367 10.84 -9.47 -1.47
N ILE A 368 10.31 -8.64 -0.58
CA ILE A 368 8.98 -8.04 -0.70
C ILE A 368 9.15 -6.62 -1.24
N VAL A 369 8.22 -6.10 -2.01
CA VAL A 369 8.22 -4.69 -2.43
C VAL A 369 6.89 -4.04 -2.09
N ASP A 370 6.91 -2.79 -1.61
CA ASP A 370 5.74 -1.92 -1.51
C ASP A 370 5.99 -0.55 -2.13
N GLY A 371 4.96 0.29 -2.20
CA GLY A 371 5.01 1.61 -2.80
C GLY A 371 4.30 1.66 -4.16
N GLY A 372 3.27 2.49 -4.27
CA GLY A 372 2.57 2.79 -5.54
C GLY A 372 1.59 1.73 -6.07
N VAL A 373 1.50 0.56 -5.50
CA VAL A 373 0.62 -0.54 -5.96
C VAL A 373 -0.85 -0.13 -5.91
N ARG A 374 -1.55 -0.24 -7.05
CA ARG A 374 -2.99 0.08 -7.19
C ARG A 374 -3.78 -0.93 -8.02
N ARG A 375 -3.10 -1.79 -8.80
CA ARG A 375 -3.75 -2.75 -9.72
C ARG A 375 -3.12 -4.14 -9.58
N GLY A 376 -3.86 -5.17 -9.93
CA GLY A 376 -3.30 -6.53 -10.05
C GLY A 376 -2.17 -6.62 -11.10
N THR A 377 -2.18 -5.76 -12.11
CA THR A 377 -1.08 -5.63 -13.09
C THR A 377 0.21 -5.09 -12.45
N ASP A 378 0.11 -4.24 -11.41
CA ASP A 378 1.28 -3.76 -10.68
C ASP A 378 1.91 -4.92 -9.88
N ILE A 379 1.07 -5.76 -9.26
CA ILE A 379 1.52 -6.97 -8.56
C ILE A 379 2.22 -7.91 -9.54
N PHE A 380 1.62 -8.16 -10.70
CA PHE A 380 2.21 -9.01 -11.75
C PHE A 380 3.59 -8.48 -12.20
N LYS A 381 3.73 -7.17 -12.42
CA LYS A 381 5.00 -6.53 -12.79
C LYS A 381 6.08 -6.71 -11.72
N ALA A 382 5.74 -6.50 -10.46
CA ALA A 382 6.67 -6.69 -9.35
C ALA A 382 7.14 -8.15 -9.22
N LEU A 383 6.22 -9.11 -9.35
CA LEU A 383 6.54 -10.54 -9.36
C LEU A 383 7.42 -10.91 -10.56
N ALA A 384 7.11 -10.39 -11.75
CA ALA A 384 7.90 -10.62 -12.96
C ALA A 384 9.33 -10.06 -12.84
N LEU A 385 9.53 -8.98 -12.09
CA LEU A 385 10.87 -8.46 -11.77
C LEU A 385 11.62 -9.33 -10.76
N GLY A 386 10.94 -10.22 -10.02
CA GLY A 386 11.54 -11.16 -9.07
C GLY A 386 11.13 -10.96 -7.61
N ALA A 387 10.17 -10.09 -7.30
CA ALA A 387 9.65 -9.98 -5.95
C ALA A 387 9.00 -11.30 -5.49
N THR A 388 9.22 -11.68 -4.24
CA THR A 388 8.56 -12.83 -3.61
C THR A 388 7.09 -12.54 -3.31
N ALA A 389 6.82 -11.31 -2.86
CA ALA A 389 5.49 -10.83 -2.51
C ALA A 389 5.40 -9.31 -2.68
N VAL A 390 4.18 -8.77 -2.66
CA VAL A 390 3.90 -7.36 -2.95
C VAL A 390 3.00 -6.77 -1.87
N GLY A 391 3.48 -5.69 -1.26
CA GLY A 391 2.80 -4.99 -0.18
C GLY A 391 2.06 -3.74 -0.62
N PHE A 392 1.07 -3.33 0.17
CA PHE A 392 0.44 -2.03 0.04
C PHE A 392 -0.11 -1.52 1.38
N GLY A 393 -0.01 -0.20 1.61
CA GLY A 393 -0.51 0.48 2.81
C GLY A 393 -1.82 1.23 2.55
N ARG A 394 -1.76 2.29 1.72
CA ARG A 394 -2.93 3.17 1.49
C ARG A 394 -4.19 2.43 1.03
N PRO A 395 -4.18 1.49 0.09
CA PRO A 395 -5.41 0.86 -0.40
C PRO A 395 -6.22 0.13 0.69
N HIS A 396 -5.57 -0.67 1.55
CA HIS A 396 -6.31 -1.32 2.63
C HIS A 396 -6.81 -0.31 3.68
N SER A 397 -6.05 0.78 3.91
CA SER A 397 -6.48 1.85 4.81
C SER A 397 -7.64 2.66 4.24
N TRP A 398 -7.74 2.81 2.91
CA TRP A 398 -8.93 3.39 2.27
C TRP A 398 -10.15 2.48 2.44
N GLY A 399 -10.00 1.18 2.18
CA GLY A 399 -11.06 0.21 2.45
C GLY A 399 -11.53 0.27 3.90
N LEU A 400 -10.58 0.25 4.86
CA LEU A 400 -10.88 0.39 6.28
C LEU A 400 -11.62 1.69 6.59
N GLY A 401 -11.11 2.84 6.13
CA GLY A 401 -11.68 4.14 6.42
C GLY A 401 -13.06 4.36 5.80
N ALA A 402 -13.35 3.71 4.68
CA ALA A 402 -14.64 3.80 4.00
C ALA A 402 -15.69 2.88 4.64
N PHE A 403 -15.34 1.60 4.89
CA PHE A 403 -16.32 0.56 5.22
C PHE A 403 -15.83 -0.46 6.26
N GLY A 404 -14.84 -0.12 7.09
CA GLY A 404 -14.32 -1.00 8.12
C GLY A 404 -13.72 -2.31 7.54
N GLN A 405 -13.90 -3.42 8.27
CA GLN A 405 -13.43 -4.75 7.86
C GLN A 405 -13.91 -5.12 6.44
N ALA A 406 -15.19 -4.90 6.13
CA ALA A 406 -15.77 -5.24 4.83
C ALA A 406 -15.08 -4.50 3.66
N GLY A 407 -14.70 -3.23 3.88
CA GLY A 407 -13.93 -2.47 2.89
C GLY A 407 -12.54 -3.03 2.65
N VAL A 408 -11.85 -3.50 3.69
CA VAL A 408 -10.54 -4.17 3.56
C VAL A 408 -10.68 -5.48 2.78
N GLU A 409 -11.68 -6.29 3.10
CA GLU A 409 -11.94 -7.55 2.39
C GLU A 409 -12.22 -7.33 0.91
N ALA A 410 -13.01 -6.30 0.57
CA ALA A 410 -13.28 -5.94 -0.82
C ALA A 410 -12.02 -5.49 -1.57
N VAL A 411 -11.17 -4.68 -0.96
CA VAL A 411 -9.87 -4.31 -1.54
C VAL A 411 -9.01 -5.54 -1.83
N LEU A 412 -8.92 -6.48 -0.90
CA LEU A 412 -8.17 -7.73 -1.08
C LEU A 412 -8.73 -8.58 -2.21
N GLU A 413 -10.05 -8.68 -2.31
CA GLU A 413 -10.71 -9.44 -3.37
C GLU A 413 -10.57 -8.81 -4.76
N ILE A 414 -10.57 -7.48 -4.85
CA ILE A 414 -10.27 -6.75 -6.09
C ILE A 414 -8.85 -7.09 -6.56
N TYR A 415 -7.85 -6.99 -5.70
CA TYR A 415 -6.46 -7.35 -6.08
C TYR A 415 -6.34 -8.82 -6.48
N ARG A 416 -6.98 -9.74 -5.75
CA ARG A 416 -7.01 -11.15 -6.08
C ARG A 416 -7.63 -11.38 -7.47
N ARG A 417 -8.78 -10.77 -7.75
CA ARG A 417 -9.47 -10.85 -9.05
C ARG A 417 -8.61 -10.28 -10.17
N GLU A 418 -8.02 -9.10 -9.98
CA GLU A 418 -7.19 -8.46 -10.99
C GLU A 418 -5.89 -9.23 -11.27
N LEU A 419 -5.23 -9.74 -10.24
CA LEU A 419 -4.04 -10.59 -10.40
C LEU A 419 -4.38 -11.87 -11.18
N ARG A 420 -5.47 -12.55 -10.82
CA ARG A 420 -5.95 -13.73 -11.57
C ARG A 420 -6.23 -13.40 -13.02
N THR A 421 -6.86 -12.24 -13.27
CA THR A 421 -7.19 -11.80 -14.63
C THR A 421 -5.94 -11.58 -15.46
N ILE A 422 -4.96 -10.84 -14.94
CA ILE A 422 -3.72 -10.58 -15.70
C ILE A 422 -2.89 -11.87 -15.87
N MET A 423 -2.87 -12.78 -14.91
CA MET A 423 -2.22 -14.08 -15.07
C MET A 423 -2.82 -14.87 -16.24
N ARG A 424 -4.15 -14.94 -16.33
CA ARG A 424 -4.84 -15.55 -17.48
C ARG A 424 -4.50 -14.87 -18.79
N GLN A 425 -4.56 -13.53 -18.81
CA GLN A 425 -4.26 -12.75 -20.01
C GLN A 425 -2.78 -12.86 -20.44
N ALA A 426 -1.87 -13.01 -19.49
CA ALA A 426 -0.45 -13.17 -19.77
C ALA A 426 -0.05 -14.60 -20.11
N GLY A 427 -0.91 -15.60 -19.86
CA GLY A 427 -0.62 -17.02 -20.10
C GLY A 427 0.27 -17.62 -19.01
N THR A 428 -0.01 -17.31 -17.73
CA THR A 428 0.66 -17.91 -16.57
C THR A 428 -0.36 -18.58 -15.66
N THR A 429 -0.07 -19.76 -15.16
CA THR A 429 -0.96 -20.57 -14.31
C THR A 429 -0.49 -20.66 -12.86
N SER A 430 0.77 -20.30 -12.59
CA SER A 430 1.32 -20.18 -11.24
C SER A 430 2.23 -18.96 -11.10
N LEU A 431 2.56 -18.58 -9.86
CA LEU A 431 3.45 -17.45 -9.59
C LEU A 431 4.90 -17.69 -10.06
N GLU A 432 5.35 -18.96 -10.06
CA GLU A 432 6.70 -19.35 -10.50
C GLU A 432 6.89 -19.13 -12.01
N GLN A 433 5.81 -19.17 -12.78
CA GLN A 433 5.85 -18.88 -14.22
C GLN A 433 5.97 -17.40 -14.53
N ILE A 434 5.66 -16.52 -13.56
CA ILE A 434 5.79 -15.07 -13.73
C ILE A 434 7.26 -14.69 -13.57
N THR A 435 7.99 -14.65 -14.70
CA THR A 435 9.43 -14.37 -14.74
C THR A 435 9.73 -13.05 -15.44
N ARG A 436 10.99 -12.63 -15.39
CA ARG A 436 11.48 -11.40 -16.04
C ARG A 436 11.14 -11.30 -17.54
N SER A 437 10.96 -12.46 -18.20
CA SER A 437 10.58 -12.51 -19.63
C SER A 437 9.18 -11.97 -19.93
N TYR A 438 8.33 -11.81 -18.91
CA TYR A 438 6.97 -11.27 -19.05
C TYR A 438 6.91 -9.74 -19.00
N VAL A 439 8.01 -9.07 -18.75
CA VAL A 439 8.05 -7.59 -18.67
C VAL A 439 9.21 -7.01 -19.47
N ILE A 440 8.97 -5.84 -20.02
CA ILE A 440 9.99 -5.02 -20.70
C ILE A 440 9.85 -3.57 -20.26
N PRO A 441 10.94 -2.77 -20.29
CA PRO A 441 10.83 -1.33 -20.15
C PRO A 441 9.91 -0.75 -21.22
N ARG A 442 9.14 0.25 -20.88
CA ARG A 442 8.38 1.05 -21.84
C ARG A 442 9.39 1.92 -22.58
N THR A 443 9.51 1.71 -23.91
CA THR A 443 10.20 2.68 -24.75
C THR A 443 9.35 3.93 -24.85
N SER A 444 9.96 5.09 -24.58
CA SER A 444 9.36 6.43 -24.72
C SER A 444 8.78 6.67 -26.12
#